data_a6a4575312e9cd37e6ac1d79696a3caa
#
_entry.id   a6a4575312e9cd37e6ac1d79696a3caa
#
_cell.length_a   1.000
_cell.length_b   1.000
_cell.length_c   1.000
_cell.angle_alpha   90.00
_cell.angle_beta   90.00
_cell.angle_gamma   90.00
#
_symmetry.space_group_name_H-M   'P 1'
#
loop_
_entity.id
_entity.type
_entity.pdbx_description
1 polymer ?
#
loop_
_entity_poly.entity_id
_entity_poly.type
_entity_poly.pdbx_seq_one_letter_code
_entity_poly.pdbx_strand_id
1 'polypeptide(L)'
;MMTLDGTNTWVLREPGARRCVVVDPGPPDASHLAAIEAVVGTDGEVGAVLLTHHHFDHSESAKEFAQRWGCGVRALDPEYRLGSEGLGDGDVVETGGLEIRVIGTPGHTSDSLSFLVPADGAVLTGDTVLGRGTTVVAHPDGELGAYLDSLDRLHQLATTHEIAAIWPGHGPVIADALSVLDYYVSHRQQRLEQVRAALEVLSSQELRERIAAEDLPRQIVEVVYSDVDPVLWGAAELSVRAQLAYLIR
;
A
#
# COMPACT_ATOMS: atom_id res chain seq x y z
N MET A 1 11.67 8.71 7.45
CA MET A 1 10.46 8.14 6.83
C MET A 1 10.88 7.01 5.92
N MET A 2 10.09 5.95 5.83
CA MET A 2 10.41 4.78 4.98
C MET A 2 9.69 4.89 3.63
N THR A 3 9.76 6.05 3.00
CA THR A 3 9.05 6.40 1.76
C THR A 3 9.91 6.23 0.50
N LEU A 4 11.00 5.46 0.58
CA LEU A 4 11.98 5.33 -0.49
C LEU A 4 12.46 6.72 -1.00
N ASP A 5 12.17 7.01 -2.27
CA ASP A 5 12.54 8.29 -2.90
C ASP A 5 11.39 9.32 -2.82
N GLY A 6 10.30 9.00 -2.14
CA GLY A 6 9.06 9.78 -2.00
C GLY A 6 7.83 9.00 -2.40
N THR A 7 6.65 9.59 -2.21
CA THR A 7 5.36 9.02 -2.61
C THR A 7 5.04 9.37 -4.07
N ASN A 8 4.62 8.38 -4.83
CA ASN A 8 4.10 8.59 -6.18
C ASN A 8 2.67 9.10 -6.12
N THR A 9 2.43 10.27 -6.67
CA THR A 9 1.08 10.75 -6.98
C THR A 9 0.74 10.42 -8.43
N TRP A 10 -0.45 9.86 -8.66
CA TRP A 10 -0.89 9.50 -10.01
C TRP A 10 -2.00 10.44 -10.48
N VAL A 11 -1.83 11.01 -11.69
CA VAL A 11 -2.84 11.80 -12.37
C VAL A 11 -3.37 10.97 -13.53
N LEU A 12 -4.58 10.45 -13.40
CA LEU A 12 -5.21 9.56 -14.37
C LEU A 12 -6.20 10.33 -15.21
N ARG A 13 -6.07 10.24 -16.55
CA ARG A 13 -6.91 10.98 -17.48
C ARG A 13 -6.97 10.30 -18.84
N GLU A 14 -8.16 10.17 -19.41
CA GLU A 14 -8.30 9.72 -20.79
C GLU A 14 -7.66 10.70 -21.78
N PRO A 15 -7.03 10.20 -22.85
CA PRO A 15 -6.46 11.05 -23.89
C PRO A 15 -7.49 12.04 -24.44
N GLY A 16 -7.16 13.34 -24.37
CA GLY A 16 -8.01 14.43 -24.85
C GLY A 16 -9.10 14.89 -23.86
N ALA A 17 -9.33 14.18 -22.76
CA ALA A 17 -10.23 14.65 -21.72
C ALA A 17 -9.62 15.80 -20.91
N ARG A 18 -10.47 16.71 -20.42
CA ARG A 18 -10.03 17.77 -19.48
C ARG A 18 -10.05 17.27 -18.05
N ARG A 19 -10.97 16.37 -17.74
CA ARG A 19 -11.22 15.89 -16.38
C ARG A 19 -10.32 14.70 -16.05
N CYS A 20 -9.69 14.75 -14.89
CA CYS A 20 -8.79 13.71 -14.37
C CYS A 20 -9.17 13.29 -12.94
N VAL A 21 -8.55 12.23 -12.49
CA VAL A 21 -8.53 11.79 -11.10
C VAL A 21 -7.09 11.92 -10.58
N VAL A 22 -6.93 12.40 -9.35
CA VAL A 22 -5.64 12.43 -8.66
C VAL A 22 -5.67 11.35 -7.56
N VAL A 23 -4.67 10.48 -7.54
CA VAL A 23 -4.53 9.43 -6.53
C VAL A 23 -3.33 9.76 -5.64
N ASP A 24 -3.54 9.73 -4.32
CA ASP A 24 -2.54 9.96 -3.29
C ASP A 24 -1.74 11.26 -3.52
N PRO A 25 -2.29 12.43 -3.28
CA PRO A 25 -1.61 13.71 -3.54
C PRO A 25 -0.42 13.97 -2.61
N GLY A 26 -0.18 13.08 -1.64
CA GLY A 26 1.04 13.07 -0.84
C GLY A 26 1.04 13.99 0.36
N PRO A 27 2.22 14.28 0.91
CA PRO A 27 2.40 15.19 2.03
C PRO A 27 2.20 16.66 1.58
N PRO A 28 2.07 17.62 2.52
CA PRO A 28 1.86 19.05 2.22
C PRO A 28 3.16 19.72 1.78
N ASP A 29 3.75 19.20 0.70
CA ASP A 29 4.92 19.80 0.03
C ASP A 29 4.45 20.71 -1.11
N ALA A 30 4.73 22.01 -1.01
CA ALA A 30 4.27 22.99 -1.98
C ALA A 30 4.83 22.76 -3.39
N SER A 31 6.06 22.22 -3.50
CA SER A 31 6.68 21.94 -4.78
C SER A 31 6.06 20.72 -5.45
N HIS A 32 5.71 19.71 -4.65
CA HIS A 32 5.02 18.52 -5.12
C HIS A 32 3.59 18.85 -5.58
N LEU A 33 2.84 19.61 -4.77
CA LEU A 33 1.48 20.03 -5.15
C LEU A 33 1.49 20.89 -6.42
N ALA A 34 2.46 21.80 -6.57
CA ALA A 34 2.63 22.58 -7.80
C ALA A 34 2.96 21.68 -9.02
N ALA A 35 3.72 20.61 -8.84
CA ALA A 35 3.98 19.65 -9.89
C ALA A 35 2.71 18.90 -10.32
N ILE A 36 1.87 18.48 -9.37
CA ILE A 36 0.57 17.87 -9.68
C ILE A 36 -0.31 18.87 -10.47
N GLU A 37 -0.41 20.12 -10.01
CA GLU A 37 -1.19 21.18 -10.67
C GLU A 37 -0.68 21.42 -12.11
N ALA A 38 0.63 21.40 -12.32
CA ALA A 38 1.22 21.54 -13.66
C ALA A 38 0.85 20.38 -14.60
N VAL A 39 0.77 19.16 -14.10
CA VAL A 39 0.33 17.96 -14.85
C VAL A 39 -1.17 18.03 -15.16
N VAL A 40 -1.99 18.49 -14.22
CA VAL A 40 -3.43 18.73 -14.46
C VAL A 40 -3.60 19.78 -15.55
N GLY A 41 -2.82 20.83 -15.52
CA GLY A 41 -2.82 21.92 -16.51
C GLY A 41 -3.88 22.98 -16.26
N THR A 42 -3.73 24.14 -16.87
CA THR A 42 -4.61 25.32 -16.68
C THR A 42 -6.06 25.11 -17.11
N ASP A 43 -6.29 24.26 -18.11
CA ASP A 43 -7.60 23.92 -18.64
C ASP A 43 -8.13 22.57 -18.09
N GLY A 44 -7.35 21.93 -17.21
CA GLY A 44 -7.71 20.67 -16.59
C GLY A 44 -8.74 20.84 -15.47
N GLU A 45 -9.41 19.74 -15.15
CA GLU A 45 -10.39 19.64 -14.07
C GLU A 45 -10.08 18.39 -13.24
N VAL A 46 -10.02 18.51 -11.91
CA VAL A 46 -9.94 17.36 -11.03
C VAL A 46 -11.34 16.92 -10.66
N GLY A 47 -11.72 15.72 -11.09
CA GLY A 47 -13.06 15.16 -10.83
C GLY A 47 -13.20 14.60 -9.41
N ALA A 48 -12.13 13.99 -8.89
CA ALA A 48 -12.02 13.47 -7.53
C ALA A 48 -10.55 13.28 -7.15
N VAL A 49 -10.28 13.29 -5.85
CA VAL A 49 -9.07 12.74 -5.24
C VAL A 49 -9.44 11.36 -4.69
N LEU A 50 -8.63 10.34 -4.99
CA LEU A 50 -8.78 9.00 -4.42
C LEU A 50 -7.60 8.72 -3.50
N LEU A 51 -7.85 8.06 -2.38
CA LEU A 51 -6.80 7.60 -1.46
C LEU A 51 -6.71 6.08 -1.49
N THR A 52 -5.48 5.57 -1.62
CA THR A 52 -5.21 4.14 -1.47
C THR A 52 -5.32 3.73 -0.01
N HIS A 53 -4.83 4.54 0.92
CA HIS A 53 -4.91 4.31 2.36
C HIS A 53 -4.61 5.60 3.15
N HIS A 54 -4.72 5.52 4.48
CA HIS A 54 -4.70 6.68 5.36
C HIS A 54 -3.32 7.23 5.72
N HIS A 55 -2.20 6.58 5.41
CA HIS A 55 -0.88 7.07 5.82
C HIS A 55 -0.61 8.50 5.35
N PHE A 56 0.10 9.28 6.18
CA PHE A 56 0.29 10.73 6.00
C PHE A 56 0.91 11.09 4.65
N ASP A 57 1.88 10.31 4.22
CA ASP A 57 2.59 10.56 2.97
C ASP A 57 1.73 10.29 1.72
N HIS A 58 0.53 9.73 1.88
CA HIS A 58 -0.49 9.60 0.83
C HIS A 58 -1.64 10.60 0.98
N SER A 59 -2.09 10.82 2.22
CA SER A 59 -3.40 11.42 2.52
C SER A 59 -3.36 12.87 3.01
N GLU A 60 -2.23 13.36 3.56
CA GLU A 60 -2.21 14.57 4.37
C GLU A 60 -2.64 15.82 3.61
N SER A 61 -2.25 15.96 2.34
CA SER A 61 -2.67 17.10 1.50
C SER A 61 -4.01 16.91 0.78
N ALA A 62 -4.62 15.72 0.85
CA ALA A 62 -5.76 15.36 0.00
C ALA A 62 -6.95 16.31 0.12
N LYS A 63 -7.37 16.65 1.36
CA LYS A 63 -8.51 17.53 1.58
C LYS A 63 -8.24 18.96 1.12
N GLU A 64 -7.06 19.51 1.41
CA GLU A 64 -6.67 20.84 0.98
C GLU A 64 -6.57 20.92 -0.55
N PHE A 65 -5.95 19.94 -1.17
CA PHE A 65 -5.84 19.85 -2.62
C PHE A 65 -7.23 19.76 -3.28
N ALA A 66 -8.11 18.89 -2.79
CA ALA A 66 -9.46 18.74 -3.30
C ALA A 66 -10.30 20.03 -3.17
N GLN A 67 -10.16 20.77 -2.04
CA GLN A 67 -10.82 22.04 -1.84
C GLN A 67 -10.39 23.10 -2.87
N ARG A 68 -9.09 23.17 -3.19
CA ARG A 68 -8.56 24.08 -4.22
C ARG A 68 -9.15 23.80 -5.61
N TRP A 69 -9.39 22.52 -5.91
CA TRP A 69 -9.93 22.07 -7.19
C TRP A 69 -11.46 21.95 -7.20
N GLY A 70 -12.13 22.22 -6.08
CA GLY A 70 -13.60 22.16 -5.98
C GLY A 70 -14.16 20.75 -6.13
N CYS A 71 -13.40 19.71 -5.75
CA CYS A 71 -13.82 18.31 -5.84
C CYS A 71 -13.85 17.64 -4.45
N GLY A 72 -14.26 16.35 -4.40
CA GLY A 72 -14.28 15.55 -3.20
C GLY A 72 -13.01 14.71 -3.04
N VAL A 73 -12.80 14.19 -1.82
CA VAL A 73 -11.86 13.10 -1.51
C VAL A 73 -12.66 11.84 -1.24
N ARG A 74 -12.36 10.76 -1.95
CA ARG A 74 -12.95 9.44 -1.76
C ARG A 74 -11.91 8.50 -1.15
N ALA A 75 -12.26 7.85 -0.05
CA ALA A 75 -11.43 6.91 0.70
C ALA A 75 -12.30 5.81 1.29
N LEU A 76 -11.71 4.68 1.69
CA LEU A 76 -12.42 3.65 2.45
C LEU A 76 -12.78 4.18 3.83
N ASP A 77 -11.80 4.73 4.56
CA ASP A 77 -12.03 5.33 5.87
C ASP A 77 -12.78 6.66 5.74
N PRO A 78 -13.97 6.80 6.37
CA PRO A 78 -14.74 8.05 6.36
C PRO A 78 -14.00 9.27 6.91
N GLU A 79 -13.04 9.09 7.81
CA GLU A 79 -12.27 10.18 8.40
C GLU A 79 -11.45 10.95 7.36
N TYR A 80 -11.01 10.27 6.30
CA TYR A 80 -10.18 10.87 5.24
C TYR A 80 -10.97 11.44 4.08
N ARG A 81 -12.30 11.33 4.08
CA ARG A 81 -13.18 11.83 3.02
C ARG A 81 -13.40 13.34 3.06
N LEU A 82 -13.65 13.92 1.91
CA LEU A 82 -14.23 15.24 1.74
C LEU A 82 -15.48 15.10 0.84
N GLY A 83 -16.65 15.33 1.39
CA GLY A 83 -17.95 15.02 0.74
C GLY A 83 -18.55 13.73 1.26
N SER A 84 -19.65 13.28 0.61
CA SER A 84 -20.43 12.12 1.05
C SER A 84 -20.03 10.81 0.38
N GLU A 85 -19.23 10.87 -0.71
CA GLU A 85 -18.85 9.70 -1.47
C GLU A 85 -17.64 8.99 -0.85
N GLY A 86 -17.78 7.70 -0.58
CA GLY A 86 -16.70 6.83 -0.14
C GLY A 86 -16.11 5.99 -1.27
N LEU A 87 -15.26 5.05 -0.88
CA LEU A 87 -14.77 3.95 -1.72
C LEU A 87 -14.93 2.65 -0.95
N GLY A 88 -15.17 1.57 -1.70
CA GLY A 88 -15.22 0.22 -1.19
C GLY A 88 -14.83 -0.79 -2.27
N ASP A 89 -14.55 -2.02 -1.85
CA ASP A 89 -14.25 -3.11 -2.77
C ASP A 89 -15.39 -3.31 -3.79
N GLY A 90 -15.04 -3.39 -5.07
CA GLY A 90 -15.98 -3.55 -6.17
C GLY A 90 -16.59 -2.25 -6.70
N ASP A 91 -16.33 -1.11 -6.08
CA ASP A 91 -16.78 0.18 -6.63
C ASP A 91 -16.10 0.49 -7.97
N VAL A 92 -16.79 1.28 -8.78
CA VAL A 92 -16.27 1.81 -10.04
C VAL A 92 -16.32 3.33 -9.99
N VAL A 93 -15.19 3.96 -10.31
CA VAL A 93 -15.10 5.41 -10.46
C VAL A 93 -15.01 5.74 -11.93
N GLU A 94 -15.99 6.47 -12.42
CA GLU A 94 -16.03 6.92 -13.82
C GLU A 94 -15.85 8.44 -13.88
N THR A 95 -14.94 8.91 -14.73
CA THR A 95 -14.74 10.34 -14.95
C THR A 95 -14.13 10.62 -16.34
N GLY A 96 -14.75 11.49 -17.13
CA GLY A 96 -14.19 11.90 -18.42
C GLY A 96 -13.91 10.75 -19.40
N GLY A 97 -14.60 9.61 -19.27
CA GLY A 97 -14.38 8.40 -20.06
C GLY A 97 -13.42 7.39 -19.41
N LEU A 98 -12.70 7.80 -18.38
CA LEU A 98 -11.83 6.92 -17.60
C LEU A 98 -12.67 6.03 -16.68
N GLU A 99 -12.39 4.74 -16.66
CA GLU A 99 -12.92 3.75 -15.71
C GLU A 99 -11.80 3.30 -14.75
N ILE A 100 -12.06 3.35 -13.44
CA ILE A 100 -11.18 2.86 -12.38
C ILE A 100 -11.99 1.89 -11.52
N ARG A 101 -11.54 0.65 -11.40
CA ARG A 101 -12.17 -0.37 -10.53
C ARG A 101 -11.43 -0.44 -9.20
N VAL A 102 -12.19 -0.37 -8.11
CA VAL A 102 -11.65 -0.42 -6.76
C VAL A 102 -11.54 -1.86 -6.29
N ILE A 103 -10.37 -2.23 -5.81
CA ILE A 103 -10.06 -3.55 -5.26
C ILE A 103 -9.66 -3.37 -3.80
N GLY A 104 -10.37 -4.00 -2.87
CA GLY A 104 -9.95 -4.04 -1.47
C GLY A 104 -8.66 -4.85 -1.34
N THR A 105 -7.62 -4.25 -0.80
CA THR A 105 -6.32 -4.89 -0.56
C THR A 105 -5.82 -4.62 0.87
N PRO A 106 -6.63 -4.96 1.91
CA PRO A 106 -6.23 -4.73 3.29
C PRO A 106 -4.99 -5.53 3.66
N GLY A 107 -4.26 -5.06 4.67
CA GLY A 107 -3.14 -5.79 5.24
C GLY A 107 -1.89 -4.97 5.48
N HIS A 108 -1.50 -4.05 4.58
CA HIS A 108 -0.53 -3.00 4.92
C HIS A 108 -1.16 -2.05 5.94
N THR A 109 -2.33 -1.57 5.64
CA THR A 109 -3.31 -0.95 6.55
C THR A 109 -4.65 -1.64 6.41
N SER A 110 -5.55 -1.45 7.38
CA SER A 110 -6.90 -2.01 7.35
C SER A 110 -7.78 -1.40 6.25
N ASP A 111 -7.49 -0.17 5.82
CA ASP A 111 -8.22 0.58 4.81
C ASP A 111 -7.57 0.56 3.41
N SER A 112 -6.54 -0.27 3.19
CA SER A 112 -5.84 -0.31 1.91
C SER A 112 -6.74 -0.72 0.75
N LEU A 113 -6.67 0.08 -0.33
CA LEU A 113 -7.31 -0.13 -1.62
C LEU A 113 -6.28 -0.13 -2.74
N SER A 114 -6.55 -0.90 -3.77
CA SER A 114 -5.86 -0.81 -5.06
C SER A 114 -6.82 -0.36 -6.15
N PHE A 115 -6.30 0.31 -7.18
CA PHE A 115 -7.11 0.86 -8.26
C PHE A 115 -6.69 0.26 -9.60
N LEU A 116 -7.53 -0.60 -10.16
CA LEU A 116 -7.32 -1.17 -11.49
C LEU A 116 -7.77 -0.16 -12.56
N VAL A 117 -6.91 0.10 -13.53
CA VAL A 117 -7.18 0.87 -14.73
C VAL A 117 -7.22 -0.10 -15.91
N PRO A 118 -8.40 -0.61 -16.31
CA PRO A 118 -8.52 -1.68 -17.30
C PRO A 118 -7.96 -1.31 -18.67
N ALA A 119 -8.10 -0.04 -19.07
CA ALA A 119 -7.62 0.45 -20.36
C ALA A 119 -6.09 0.35 -20.49
N ASP A 120 -5.34 0.44 -19.38
CA ASP A 120 -3.88 0.35 -19.34
C ASP A 120 -3.40 -1.03 -18.91
N GLY A 121 -4.29 -1.93 -18.48
CA GLY A 121 -3.91 -3.20 -17.86
C GLY A 121 -2.99 -3.00 -16.65
N ALA A 122 -3.21 -1.94 -15.90
CA ALA A 122 -2.38 -1.52 -14.78
C ALA A 122 -3.16 -1.41 -13.47
N VAL A 123 -2.49 -1.67 -12.35
CA VAL A 123 -3.08 -1.49 -11.01
C VAL A 123 -2.19 -0.58 -10.16
N LEU A 124 -2.83 0.43 -9.55
CA LEU A 124 -2.21 1.24 -8.51
C LEU A 124 -2.37 0.48 -7.18
N THR A 125 -1.28 0.15 -6.54
CA THR A 125 -1.30 -0.72 -5.35
C THR A 125 -1.11 0.03 -4.02
N GLY A 126 -0.92 1.36 -4.09
CA GLY A 126 -0.45 2.08 -2.90
C GLY A 126 0.76 1.36 -2.32
N ASP A 127 0.70 1.04 -1.04
CA ASP A 127 1.77 0.37 -0.33
C ASP A 127 1.59 -1.15 -0.17
N THR A 128 0.62 -1.74 -0.87
CA THR A 128 0.49 -3.21 -0.90
C THR A 128 1.66 -3.85 -1.63
N VAL A 129 2.09 -3.28 -2.76
CA VAL A 129 3.28 -3.69 -3.53
C VAL A 129 4.08 -2.45 -3.90
N LEU A 130 5.36 -2.42 -3.55
CA LEU A 130 6.27 -1.30 -3.80
C LEU A 130 7.16 -1.56 -5.01
N GLY A 131 7.61 -0.49 -5.67
CA GLY A 131 8.49 -0.58 -6.83
C GLY A 131 9.91 -1.06 -6.49
N ARG A 132 10.29 -1.05 -5.21
CA ARG A 132 11.56 -1.56 -4.70
C ARG A 132 11.41 -2.01 -3.25
N GLY A 133 12.04 -3.13 -2.90
CA GLY A 133 11.94 -3.72 -1.56
C GLY A 133 10.59 -4.41 -1.34
N THR A 134 10.18 -4.50 -0.09
CA THR A 134 8.87 -5.03 0.30
C THR A 134 8.25 -4.16 1.38
N THR A 135 6.91 -4.07 1.37
CA THR A 135 6.18 -3.25 2.34
C THR A 135 6.30 -3.75 3.77
N VAL A 136 6.04 -2.89 4.73
CA VAL A 136 5.90 -3.24 6.16
C VAL A 136 4.44 -3.56 6.44
N VAL A 137 4.18 -4.68 7.10
CA VAL A 137 2.86 -5.00 7.66
C VAL A 137 2.93 -4.69 9.15
N ALA A 138 2.45 -3.52 9.55
CA ALA A 138 2.64 -2.96 10.88
C ALA A 138 1.47 -3.28 11.80
N HIS A 139 1.59 -4.33 12.64
CA HIS A 139 0.60 -4.61 13.68
C HIS A 139 0.50 -3.43 14.69
N PRO A 140 -0.71 -3.00 15.16
CA PRO A 140 -1.99 -3.73 15.05
C PRO A 140 -2.84 -3.41 13.83
N ASP A 141 -2.66 -2.31 13.12
CA ASP A 141 -3.48 -1.95 11.97
C ASP A 141 -3.19 -2.88 10.78
N GLY A 142 -1.92 -3.10 10.48
CA GLY A 142 -1.51 -4.09 9.48
C GLY A 142 -1.72 -5.52 9.97
N GLU A 143 -2.27 -6.38 9.09
CA GLU A 143 -2.59 -7.77 9.36
C GLU A 143 -2.03 -8.69 8.29
N LEU A 144 -1.18 -9.67 8.68
CA LEU A 144 -0.50 -10.53 7.72
C LEU A 144 -1.47 -11.44 6.93
N GLY A 145 -2.51 -11.97 7.56
CA GLY A 145 -3.49 -12.82 6.87
C GLY A 145 -4.20 -12.06 5.76
N ALA A 146 -4.77 -10.91 6.07
CA ALA A 146 -5.42 -10.02 5.11
C ALA A 146 -4.44 -9.59 3.99
N TYR A 147 -3.18 -9.33 4.34
CA TYR A 147 -2.15 -8.98 3.37
C TYR A 147 -1.85 -10.12 2.38
N LEU A 148 -1.76 -11.37 2.86
CA LEU A 148 -1.54 -12.54 2.00
C LEU A 148 -2.73 -12.78 1.06
N ASP A 149 -3.96 -12.63 1.56
CA ASP A 149 -5.18 -12.73 0.75
C ASP A 149 -5.21 -11.62 -0.33
N SER A 150 -4.76 -10.41 0.01
CA SER A 150 -4.65 -9.30 -0.94
C SER A 150 -3.61 -9.56 -2.03
N LEU A 151 -2.45 -10.12 -1.68
CA LEU A 151 -1.44 -10.54 -2.66
C LEU A 151 -1.97 -11.65 -3.59
N ASP A 152 -2.68 -12.65 -3.04
CA ASP A 152 -3.29 -13.73 -3.84
C ASP A 152 -4.32 -13.17 -4.82
N ARG A 153 -5.15 -12.24 -4.37
CA ARG A 153 -6.13 -11.56 -5.22
C ARG A 153 -5.49 -10.81 -6.38
N LEU A 154 -4.44 -10.02 -6.12
CA LEU A 154 -3.70 -9.32 -7.17
C LEU A 154 -2.99 -10.30 -8.11
N HIS A 155 -2.43 -11.38 -7.57
CA HIS A 155 -1.78 -12.44 -8.36
C HIS A 155 -2.77 -13.14 -9.30
N GLN A 156 -4.00 -13.41 -8.86
CA GLN A 156 -5.05 -13.98 -9.71
C GLN A 156 -5.37 -13.04 -10.89
N LEU A 157 -5.50 -11.73 -10.65
CA LEU A 157 -5.71 -10.75 -11.72
C LEU A 157 -4.54 -10.70 -12.71
N ALA A 158 -3.30 -10.82 -12.24
CA ALA A 158 -2.12 -10.90 -13.10
C ALA A 158 -2.10 -12.20 -13.94
N THR A 159 -2.48 -13.33 -13.33
CA THR A 159 -2.55 -14.63 -13.99
C THR A 159 -3.61 -14.65 -15.09
N THR A 160 -4.74 -13.98 -14.91
CA THR A 160 -5.80 -13.84 -15.91
C THR A 160 -5.51 -12.76 -16.96
N HIS A 161 -4.34 -12.11 -16.86
CA HIS A 161 -3.91 -11.00 -17.73
C HIS A 161 -4.80 -9.74 -17.66
N GLU A 162 -5.55 -9.56 -16.58
CA GLU A 162 -6.28 -8.33 -16.33
C GLU A 162 -5.35 -7.19 -15.94
N ILE A 163 -4.19 -7.53 -15.31
CA ILE A 163 -3.11 -6.60 -15.01
C ILE A 163 -1.79 -7.11 -15.57
N ALA A 164 -1.05 -6.24 -16.24
CA ALA A 164 0.30 -6.48 -16.72
C ALA A 164 1.34 -5.67 -15.94
N ALA A 165 0.97 -4.47 -15.45
CA ALA A 165 1.84 -3.55 -14.76
C ALA A 165 1.30 -3.15 -13.38
N ILE A 166 2.22 -2.80 -12.47
CA ILE A 166 1.90 -2.21 -11.17
C ILE A 166 2.45 -0.78 -11.10
N TRP A 167 1.61 0.15 -10.69
CA TRP A 167 1.92 1.53 -10.40
C TRP A 167 1.89 1.73 -8.88
N PRO A 168 3.05 1.63 -8.21
CA PRO A 168 3.12 1.57 -6.75
C PRO A 168 3.03 2.96 -6.11
N GLY A 169 2.75 2.98 -4.79
CA GLY A 169 2.82 4.20 -3.98
C GLY A 169 4.26 4.72 -3.82
N HIS A 170 5.27 3.83 -3.86
CA HIS A 170 6.68 4.18 -3.74
C HIS A 170 7.55 3.42 -4.74
N GLY A 171 8.59 4.09 -5.25
CA GLY A 171 9.56 3.51 -6.17
C GLY A 171 9.10 3.49 -7.63
N PRO A 172 9.84 2.79 -8.52
CA PRO A 172 9.54 2.78 -9.95
C PRO A 172 8.32 1.95 -10.31
N VAL A 173 7.73 2.25 -11.47
CA VAL A 173 6.73 1.40 -12.14
C VAL A 173 7.29 0.00 -12.37
N ILE A 174 6.45 -1.00 -12.17
CA ILE A 174 6.75 -2.41 -12.40
C ILE A 174 6.03 -2.86 -13.66
N ALA A 175 6.80 -3.28 -14.66
CA ALA A 175 6.26 -3.69 -15.97
C ALA A 175 5.84 -5.17 -16.04
N ASP A 176 6.18 -5.97 -15.04
CA ASP A 176 5.84 -7.39 -14.94
C ASP A 176 5.18 -7.64 -13.58
N ALA A 177 3.87 -7.48 -13.55
CA ALA A 177 3.07 -7.64 -12.34
C ALA A 177 3.15 -9.07 -11.79
N LEU A 178 3.11 -10.08 -12.65
CA LEU A 178 3.12 -11.47 -12.21
C LEU A 178 4.42 -11.83 -11.50
N SER A 179 5.57 -11.52 -12.11
CA SER A 179 6.87 -11.82 -11.51
C SER A 179 7.09 -11.15 -10.16
N VAL A 180 6.65 -9.91 -9.98
CA VAL A 180 6.80 -9.23 -8.69
C VAL A 180 5.85 -9.79 -7.64
N LEU A 181 4.63 -10.18 -8.01
CA LEU A 181 3.68 -10.79 -7.09
C LEU A 181 4.16 -12.19 -6.64
N ASP A 182 4.72 -12.99 -7.55
CA ASP A 182 5.40 -14.25 -7.20
C ASP A 182 6.53 -14.02 -6.19
N TYR A 183 7.34 -13.00 -6.42
CA TYR A 183 8.42 -12.61 -5.50
C TYR A 183 7.86 -12.24 -4.11
N TYR A 184 6.80 -11.41 -4.06
CA TYR A 184 6.21 -10.99 -2.79
C TYR A 184 5.63 -12.17 -2.00
N VAL A 185 4.89 -13.07 -2.65
CA VAL A 185 4.33 -14.28 -2.01
C VAL A 185 5.45 -15.16 -1.46
N SER A 186 6.47 -15.46 -2.30
CA SER A 186 7.61 -16.27 -1.88
C SER A 186 8.38 -15.65 -0.72
N HIS A 187 8.65 -14.33 -0.78
CA HIS A 187 9.32 -13.60 0.29
C HIS A 187 8.56 -13.67 1.61
N ARG A 188 7.22 -13.48 1.59
CA ARG A 188 6.38 -13.57 2.80
C ARG A 188 6.40 -14.97 3.41
N GLN A 189 6.30 -16.00 2.58
CA GLN A 189 6.37 -17.39 3.03
C GLN A 189 7.72 -17.70 3.66
N GLN A 190 8.83 -17.30 3.02
CA GLN A 190 10.17 -17.49 3.57
C GLN A 190 10.36 -16.81 4.92
N ARG A 191 9.93 -15.53 5.05
CA ARG A 191 10.02 -14.82 6.33
C ARG A 191 9.17 -15.47 7.42
N LEU A 192 7.98 -15.96 7.09
CA LEU A 192 7.12 -16.67 8.04
C LEU A 192 7.75 -17.97 8.53
N GLU A 193 8.36 -18.76 7.64
CA GLU A 193 9.10 -19.98 8.02
C GLU A 193 10.33 -19.67 8.89
N GLN A 194 11.06 -18.59 8.60
CA GLN A 194 12.18 -18.16 9.42
C GLN A 194 11.73 -17.78 10.86
N VAL A 195 10.57 -17.10 10.98
CA VAL A 195 10.00 -16.77 12.30
C VAL A 195 9.57 -18.03 13.03
N ARG A 196 8.94 -19.03 12.36
CA ARG A 196 8.60 -20.33 12.95
C ARG A 196 9.83 -21.05 13.46
N ALA A 197 10.88 -21.14 12.64
CA ALA A 197 12.14 -21.78 13.04
C ALA A 197 12.81 -21.05 14.24
N ALA A 198 12.80 -19.73 14.25
CA ALA A 198 13.30 -18.95 15.38
C ALA A 198 12.52 -19.24 16.67
N LEU A 199 11.18 -19.35 16.59
CA LEU A 199 10.32 -19.71 17.73
C LEU A 199 10.63 -21.13 18.24
N GLU A 200 10.88 -22.10 17.37
CA GLU A 200 11.23 -23.47 17.77
C GLU A 200 12.55 -23.51 18.54
N VAL A 201 13.56 -22.79 18.08
CA VAL A 201 14.87 -22.67 18.74
C VAL A 201 14.73 -21.97 20.09
N LEU A 202 13.95 -20.89 20.14
CA LEU A 202 13.69 -20.13 21.35
C LEU A 202 12.74 -20.85 22.32
N SER A 203 11.93 -21.83 21.89
CA SER A 203 10.93 -22.55 22.72
C SER A 203 11.51 -23.55 23.71
N SER A 204 12.81 -23.85 23.67
CA SER A 204 13.49 -24.63 24.69
C SER A 204 13.68 -23.76 25.96
N GLN A 205 13.24 -24.25 27.07
CA GLN A 205 13.32 -23.85 28.50
C GLN A 205 13.64 -22.37 28.89
N GLU A 206 14.51 -21.67 28.16
CA GLU A 206 14.83 -20.23 28.36
C GLU A 206 13.69 -19.31 27.88
N LEU A 207 12.85 -19.76 26.94
CA LEU A 207 11.80 -18.96 26.34
C LEU A 207 10.61 -18.73 27.28
N ARG A 208 10.26 -19.70 28.14
CA ARG A 208 9.15 -19.52 29.11
C ARG A 208 9.41 -18.40 30.10
N GLU A 209 10.67 -18.19 30.44
CA GLU A 209 11.10 -17.08 31.31
C GLU A 209 11.22 -15.76 30.53
N ARG A 210 11.52 -15.82 29.21
CA ARG A 210 11.71 -14.65 28.32
C ARG A 210 10.45 -14.22 27.58
N ILE A 211 9.45 -15.11 27.39
CA ILE A 211 8.11 -14.74 26.83
C ILE A 211 7.37 -13.76 27.76
N ALA A 212 7.68 -13.78 29.07
CA ALA A 212 7.20 -12.77 30.01
C ALA A 212 7.88 -11.38 29.81
N ALA A 213 8.97 -11.32 29.03
CA ALA A 213 9.60 -10.07 28.67
C ALA A 213 8.97 -9.56 27.34
N GLU A 214 8.60 -8.28 27.30
CA GLU A 214 8.03 -7.56 26.14
C GLU A 214 8.94 -7.57 24.88
N ASP A 215 10.01 -8.37 24.87
CA ASP A 215 11.17 -8.29 23.99
C ASP A 215 11.25 -9.39 22.92
N LEU A 216 10.27 -10.31 22.85
CA LEU A 216 10.27 -11.42 21.89
C LEU A 216 10.35 -10.97 20.42
N PRO A 217 9.58 -9.97 19.97
CA PRO A 217 9.69 -9.50 18.58
C PRO A 217 11.09 -9.01 18.23
N ARG A 218 11.75 -8.29 19.16
CA ARG A 218 13.11 -7.81 18.97
C ARG A 218 14.13 -8.94 18.84
N GLN A 219 14.03 -9.96 19.68
CA GLN A 219 14.91 -11.13 19.61
C GLN A 219 14.75 -11.91 18.31
N ILE A 220 13.52 -12.02 17.81
CA ILE A 220 13.27 -12.63 16.50
C ILE A 220 13.87 -11.78 15.38
N VAL A 221 13.78 -10.45 15.45
CA VAL A 221 14.41 -9.54 14.49
C VAL A 221 15.92 -9.75 14.45
N GLU A 222 16.59 -9.85 15.58
CA GLU A 222 18.05 -10.05 15.66
C GLU A 222 18.50 -11.34 14.96
N VAL A 223 17.66 -12.37 14.93
CA VAL A 223 17.92 -13.65 14.25
C VAL A 223 17.51 -13.62 12.80
N VAL A 224 16.26 -13.24 12.53
CA VAL A 224 15.62 -13.37 11.20
C VAL A 224 15.98 -12.24 10.25
N TYR A 225 16.29 -11.05 10.81
CA TYR A 225 16.59 -9.83 10.06
C TYR A 225 18.02 -9.34 10.28
N SER A 226 18.94 -10.26 10.62
CA SER A 226 20.36 -9.95 10.86
C SER A 226 21.08 -9.39 9.62
N ASP A 227 20.54 -9.67 8.43
CA ASP A 227 20.99 -9.15 7.13
C ASP A 227 20.42 -7.76 6.78
N VAL A 228 19.49 -7.23 7.60
CA VAL A 228 18.83 -5.94 7.39
C VAL A 228 19.52 -4.87 8.25
N ASP A 229 19.67 -3.67 7.68
CA ASP A 229 20.26 -2.54 8.40
C ASP A 229 19.54 -2.30 9.75
N PRO A 230 20.25 -2.22 10.89
CA PRO A 230 19.63 -2.00 12.20
C PRO A 230 18.73 -0.77 12.32
N VAL A 231 18.92 0.24 11.46
CA VAL A 231 18.02 1.41 11.39
C VAL A 231 16.58 1.01 11.03
N LEU A 232 16.39 -0.12 10.32
CA LEU A 232 15.09 -0.65 9.92
C LEU A 232 14.50 -1.66 10.91
N TRP A 233 15.22 -2.03 11.96
CA TRP A 233 14.77 -3.06 12.90
C TRP A 233 13.49 -2.70 13.65
N GLY A 234 13.23 -1.40 13.90
CA GLY A 234 11.93 -0.97 14.45
C GLY A 234 10.75 -1.34 13.56
N ALA A 235 10.89 -1.17 12.25
CA ALA A 235 9.88 -1.59 11.28
C ALA A 235 9.78 -3.13 11.16
N ALA A 236 10.92 -3.81 11.22
CA ALA A 236 10.95 -5.27 11.25
C ALA A 236 10.24 -5.85 12.48
N GLU A 237 10.36 -5.20 13.65
CA GLU A 237 9.62 -5.60 14.86
C GLU A 237 8.10 -5.53 14.67
N LEU A 238 7.58 -4.48 14.01
CA LEU A 238 6.16 -4.37 13.69
C LEU A 238 5.70 -5.51 12.78
N SER A 239 6.51 -5.84 11.76
CA SER A 239 6.24 -6.97 10.88
C SER A 239 6.31 -8.32 11.61
N VAL A 240 7.27 -8.51 12.53
CA VAL A 240 7.34 -9.71 13.37
C VAL A 240 6.11 -9.82 14.27
N ARG A 241 5.62 -8.74 14.84
CA ARG A 241 4.36 -8.73 15.62
C ARG A 241 3.18 -9.20 14.79
N ALA A 242 3.05 -8.76 13.53
CA ALA A 242 2.02 -9.22 12.61
C ALA A 242 2.17 -10.73 12.29
N GLN A 243 3.40 -11.21 12.09
CA GLN A 243 3.69 -12.63 11.85
C GLN A 243 3.35 -13.49 13.08
N LEU A 244 3.71 -13.05 14.28
CA LEU A 244 3.35 -13.73 15.52
C LEU A 244 1.85 -13.78 15.71
N ALA A 245 1.14 -12.67 15.52
CA ALA A 245 -0.32 -12.63 15.59
C ALA A 245 -0.99 -13.59 14.60
N TYR A 246 -0.40 -13.76 13.41
CA TYR A 246 -0.87 -14.71 12.40
C TYR A 246 -0.63 -16.18 12.82
N LEU A 247 0.53 -16.47 13.44
CA LEU A 247 0.92 -17.84 13.81
C LEU A 247 0.17 -18.40 15.02
N ILE A 248 -0.41 -17.57 15.88
CA ILE A 248 -1.13 -17.99 17.09
C ILE A 248 -2.65 -18.13 16.88
N ARG A 249 -3.14 -17.84 15.67
CA ARG A 249 -4.54 -18.08 15.27
C ARG A 249 -4.71 -19.53 14.85
#